data_f1ec76629d63a826a8052a222394daf1
#
_entry.id   f1ec76629d63a826a8052a222394daf1
#
_cell.length_a   1.000
_cell.length_b   1.000
_cell.length_c   1.000
_cell.angle_alpha   90.00
_cell.angle_beta   90.00
_cell.angle_gamma   90.00
#
_symmetry.space_group_name_H-M   'P 1'
#
loop_
_entity.id
_entity.type
_entity.pdbx_description
1 polymer ?
#
loop_
_entity_poly.entity_id
_entity_poly.type
_entity_poly.pdbx_seq_one_letter_code
_entity_poly.pdbx_strand_id
1 'polypeptide(L)'
;VAQARLDEGEAKGVPVELAVVDGQDIPYEDESFDILTMSYGIRNMPERERALSEMYRVLKPGGALCVLEFSTPPNPLMRLGYRIYLRWGIPAWGKLVTGDASGFVYLAKSIKAFPDQEGFTKMLKDAGFSRVEYTNVTFGVAAVHIAYKE
;
A
#
# COMPACT_ATOMS: atom_id res chain seq x y z
N VAL A 1 1.83 -12.55 18.18
CA VAL A 1 2.88 -12.74 17.13
C VAL A 1 3.69 -11.46 16.93
N ALA A 2 3.06 -10.28 16.71
CA ALA A 2 3.79 -9.03 16.50
C ALA A 2 4.63 -8.64 17.73
N GLN A 3 4.06 -8.67 18.94
CA GLN A 3 4.77 -8.36 20.19
C GLN A 3 6.00 -9.27 20.39
N ALA A 4 5.87 -10.58 20.20
CA ALA A 4 6.99 -11.51 20.32
C ALA A 4 8.15 -11.20 19.36
N ARG A 5 7.82 -10.73 18.14
CA ARG A 5 8.85 -10.30 17.17
C ARG A 5 9.56 -9.00 17.57
N LEU A 6 8.86 -8.09 18.24
CA LEU A 6 9.46 -6.86 18.77
C LEU A 6 10.41 -7.15 19.93
N ASP A 7 10.03 -8.10 20.80
CA ASP A 7 10.83 -8.46 21.98
C ASP A 7 12.13 -9.21 21.62
N GLU A 8 12.14 -9.90 20.47
CA GLU A 8 13.26 -10.74 20.01
C GLU A 8 14.03 -10.15 18.82
N GLY A 9 13.48 -9.13 18.13
CA GLY A 9 14.02 -8.60 16.88
C GLY A 9 14.98 -7.42 17.03
N GLU A 10 15.40 -6.86 15.88
CA GLU A 10 16.30 -5.69 15.80
C GLU A 10 15.70 -4.42 16.42
N ALA A 11 14.37 -4.37 16.62
CA ALA A 11 13.67 -3.27 17.29
C ALA A 11 13.76 -3.31 18.83
N LYS A 12 14.51 -4.23 19.39
CA LYS A 12 14.68 -4.34 20.85
C LYS A 12 15.25 -3.05 21.44
N GLY A 13 14.48 -2.44 22.35
CA GLY A 13 14.84 -1.17 22.99
C GLY A 13 14.31 0.08 22.28
N VAL A 14 13.64 -0.06 21.14
CA VAL A 14 12.87 1.03 20.53
C VAL A 14 11.47 1.02 21.13
N PRO A 15 10.92 2.16 21.61
CA PRO A 15 9.56 2.22 22.10
C PRO A 15 8.58 2.00 20.93
N VAL A 16 7.86 0.88 20.96
CA VAL A 16 6.87 0.53 19.93
C VAL A 16 5.53 0.27 20.61
N GLU A 17 4.50 0.96 20.17
CA GLU A 17 3.13 0.71 20.55
C GLU A 17 2.39 -0.06 19.46
N LEU A 18 1.66 -1.10 19.82
CA LEU A 18 0.81 -1.88 18.91
C LEU A 18 -0.65 -1.56 19.17
N ALA A 19 -1.34 -1.09 18.16
CA ALA A 19 -2.77 -0.81 18.20
C ALA A 19 -3.49 -1.46 17.01
N VAL A 20 -4.76 -1.82 17.22
CA VAL A 20 -5.67 -2.23 16.14
C VAL A 20 -6.45 -1.00 15.72
N VAL A 21 -6.22 -0.54 14.49
CA VAL A 21 -6.77 0.72 13.98
C VAL A 21 -7.40 0.49 12.61
N ASP A 22 -8.57 1.09 12.37
CA ASP A 22 -9.12 1.24 11.03
C ASP A 22 -8.41 2.42 10.33
N GLY A 23 -7.75 2.15 9.20
CA GLY A 23 -7.09 3.21 8.43
C GLY A 23 -8.04 4.24 7.81
N GLN A 24 -9.36 3.99 7.85
CA GLN A 24 -10.41 4.92 7.40
C GLN A 24 -10.97 5.78 8.54
N ASP A 25 -10.54 5.52 9.78
CA ASP A 25 -10.94 6.24 11.00
C ASP A 25 -9.80 6.11 12.03
N ILE A 26 -8.77 6.91 11.85
CA ILE A 26 -7.53 6.80 12.64
C ILE A 26 -7.71 7.52 13.97
N PRO A 27 -7.68 6.80 15.14
CA PRO A 27 -8.02 7.36 16.46
C PRO A 27 -6.87 8.17 17.08
N TYR A 28 -6.26 9.04 16.30
CA TYR A 28 -5.24 9.98 16.73
C TYR A 28 -5.63 11.39 16.30
N GLU A 29 -5.15 12.38 17.05
CA GLU A 29 -5.39 13.80 16.74
C GLU A 29 -4.72 14.20 15.41
N ASP A 30 -5.17 15.33 14.87
CA ASP A 30 -4.53 15.96 13.72
C ASP A 30 -3.05 16.20 14.01
N GLU A 31 -2.22 16.08 12.98
CA GLU A 31 -0.79 16.42 13.07
C GLU A 31 -0.01 15.69 14.16
N SER A 32 -0.35 14.41 14.39
CA SER A 32 0.29 13.57 15.42
C SER A 32 1.59 12.90 14.95
N PHE A 33 1.74 12.63 13.64
CA PHE A 33 2.83 11.81 13.11
C PHE A 33 3.73 12.59 12.16
N ASP A 34 5.02 12.33 12.24
CA ASP A 34 6.01 12.89 11.31
C ASP A 34 6.08 12.08 10.00
N ILE A 35 5.93 10.76 10.09
CA ILE A 35 6.00 9.83 8.95
C ILE A 35 4.96 8.73 9.11
N LEU A 36 4.26 8.41 8.03
CA LEU A 36 3.44 7.21 7.90
C LEU A 36 4.01 6.28 6.84
N THR A 37 3.99 4.99 7.09
CA THR A 37 4.39 3.98 6.12
C THR A 37 3.31 2.92 5.97
N MET A 38 3.05 2.48 4.75
CA MET A 38 2.11 1.43 4.44
C MET A 38 2.66 0.51 3.35
N SER A 39 2.52 -0.79 3.53
CA SER A 39 2.88 -1.78 2.52
C SER A 39 1.71 -2.72 2.24
N TYR A 40 1.30 -2.80 0.97
CA TYR A 40 0.28 -3.73 0.45
C TYR A 40 -1.06 -3.69 1.19
N GLY A 41 -1.43 -2.53 1.75
CA GLY A 41 -2.64 -2.33 2.55
C GLY A 41 -3.75 -1.57 1.83
N ILE A 42 -3.41 -0.46 1.17
CA ILE A 42 -4.38 0.51 0.65
C ILE A 42 -5.35 -0.07 -0.39
N ARG A 43 -4.90 -1.04 -1.22
CA ARG A 43 -5.77 -1.68 -2.22
C ARG A 43 -6.93 -2.44 -1.62
N ASN A 44 -6.83 -2.86 -0.35
CA ASN A 44 -7.84 -3.63 0.38
C ASN A 44 -8.84 -2.74 1.12
N MET A 45 -8.61 -1.43 1.17
CA MET A 45 -9.50 -0.49 1.84
C MET A 45 -10.70 -0.17 0.93
N PRO A 46 -11.95 -0.31 1.42
CA PRO A 46 -13.15 0.00 0.65
C PRO A 46 -13.22 1.48 0.24
N GLU A 47 -12.95 2.39 1.17
CA GLU A 47 -13.01 3.84 0.98
C GLU A 47 -11.59 4.42 1.00
N ARG A 48 -10.85 4.23 -0.10
CA ARG A 48 -9.43 4.62 -0.21
C ARG A 48 -9.22 6.12 -0.05
N GLU A 49 -10.11 6.92 -0.62
CA GLU A 49 -10.07 8.38 -0.54
C GLU A 49 -10.19 8.84 0.93
N ARG A 50 -11.09 8.23 1.69
CA ARG A 50 -11.24 8.49 3.12
C ARG A 50 -10.00 8.10 3.90
N ALA A 51 -9.44 6.92 3.63
CA ALA A 51 -8.20 6.48 4.27
C ALA A 51 -7.03 7.43 3.98
N LEU A 52 -6.88 7.90 2.75
CA LEU A 52 -5.84 8.87 2.38
C LEU A 52 -6.06 10.23 3.05
N SER A 53 -7.31 10.68 3.18
CA SER A 53 -7.66 11.91 3.91
C SER A 53 -7.33 11.79 5.40
N GLU A 54 -7.60 10.65 6.04
CA GLU A 54 -7.22 10.38 7.42
C GLU A 54 -5.69 10.35 7.61
N MET A 55 -4.98 9.69 6.70
CA MET A 55 -3.51 9.68 6.72
C MET A 55 -2.93 11.09 6.55
N TYR A 56 -3.54 11.90 5.69
CA TYR A 56 -3.16 13.30 5.53
C TYR A 56 -3.44 14.12 6.80
N ARG A 57 -4.62 13.92 7.43
CA ARG A 57 -5.03 14.63 8.64
C ARG A 57 -4.04 14.41 9.78
N VAL A 58 -3.69 13.17 10.05
CA VAL A 58 -2.81 12.83 11.19
C VAL A 58 -1.33 13.11 10.95
N LEU A 59 -0.90 13.39 9.71
CA LEU A 59 0.46 13.83 9.42
C LEU A 59 0.65 15.29 9.79
N LYS A 60 1.79 15.61 10.39
CA LYS A 60 2.23 17.00 10.62
C LYS A 60 2.55 17.71 9.31
N PRO A 61 2.47 19.05 9.26
CA PRO A 61 3.11 19.83 8.22
C PRO A 61 4.59 19.47 8.10
N GLY A 62 5.08 19.28 6.88
CA GLY A 62 6.43 18.76 6.61
C GLY A 62 6.56 17.23 6.69
N GLY A 63 5.52 16.52 7.13
CA GLY A 63 5.49 15.08 7.22
C GLY A 63 5.31 14.38 5.88
N ALA A 64 5.55 13.07 5.85
CA ALA A 64 5.48 12.27 4.63
C ALA A 64 4.73 10.94 4.82
N LEU A 65 3.97 10.56 3.80
CA LEU A 65 3.35 9.24 3.64
C LEU A 65 4.15 8.44 2.61
N CYS A 66 4.64 7.27 3.01
CA CYS A 66 5.32 6.32 2.11
C CYS A 66 4.43 5.09 1.90
N VAL A 67 4.03 4.82 0.66
CA VAL A 67 3.16 3.69 0.29
C VAL A 67 3.86 2.80 -0.72
N LEU A 68 4.11 1.53 -0.34
CA LEU A 68 4.48 0.47 -1.27
C LEU A 68 3.24 -0.34 -1.63
N GLU A 69 2.89 -0.38 -2.91
CA GLU A 69 1.72 -1.13 -3.37
C GLU A 69 1.94 -1.72 -4.77
N PHE A 70 1.16 -2.76 -5.09
CA PHE A 70 1.12 -3.28 -6.45
C PHE A 70 0.62 -2.23 -7.43
N SER A 71 1.15 -2.30 -8.64
CA SER A 71 0.80 -1.36 -9.70
C SER A 71 0.79 -2.06 -11.07
N THR A 72 0.65 -1.28 -12.12
CA THR A 72 0.61 -1.77 -13.48
C THR A 72 1.92 -1.42 -14.21
N PRO A 73 2.66 -2.41 -14.76
CA PRO A 73 3.87 -2.12 -15.54
C PRO A 73 3.63 -1.08 -16.63
N PRO A 74 4.46 -0.02 -16.73
CA PRO A 74 4.31 1.01 -17.76
C PRO A 74 4.61 0.47 -19.16
N ASN A 75 5.54 -0.47 -19.29
CA ASN A 75 5.88 -1.07 -20.57
C ASN A 75 4.73 -1.99 -21.06
N PRO A 76 4.22 -1.81 -22.30
CA PRO A 76 3.08 -2.57 -22.82
C PRO A 76 3.31 -4.08 -22.90
N LEU A 77 4.51 -4.53 -23.25
CA LEU A 77 4.85 -5.95 -23.35
C LEU A 77 4.89 -6.60 -21.95
N MET A 78 5.52 -5.93 -21.00
CA MET A 78 5.53 -6.35 -19.59
C MET A 78 4.12 -6.40 -19.01
N ARG A 79 3.31 -5.40 -19.33
CA ARG A 79 1.90 -5.31 -18.89
C ARG A 79 1.07 -6.49 -19.45
N LEU A 80 1.28 -6.87 -20.72
CA LEU A 80 0.60 -8.02 -21.29
C LEU A 80 0.98 -9.32 -20.57
N GLY A 81 2.27 -9.56 -20.37
CA GLY A 81 2.78 -10.72 -19.63
C GLY A 81 2.26 -10.75 -18.18
N TYR A 82 2.26 -9.59 -17.52
CA TYR A 82 1.74 -9.45 -16.15
C TYR A 82 0.24 -9.75 -16.05
N ARG A 83 -0.57 -9.30 -17.02
CA ARG A 83 -2.00 -9.64 -17.08
C ARG A 83 -2.26 -11.14 -17.24
N ILE A 84 -1.47 -11.80 -18.07
CA ILE A 84 -1.53 -13.27 -18.25
C ILE A 84 -1.15 -13.97 -16.95
N TYR A 85 -0.06 -13.53 -16.31
CA TYR A 85 0.40 -14.06 -15.03
C TYR A 85 -0.64 -13.90 -13.92
N LEU A 86 -1.25 -12.72 -13.78
CA LEU A 86 -2.31 -12.46 -12.79
C LEU A 86 -3.55 -13.32 -13.06
N ARG A 87 -3.88 -13.58 -14.34
CA ARG A 87 -5.09 -14.32 -14.70
C ARG A 87 -4.96 -15.83 -14.53
N TRP A 88 -3.81 -16.38 -14.86
CA TRP A 88 -3.58 -17.82 -14.91
C TRP A 88 -2.48 -18.30 -13.98
N GLY A 89 -1.37 -17.57 -13.92
CA GLY A 89 -0.20 -17.97 -13.14
C GLY A 89 -0.48 -17.97 -11.65
N ILE A 90 -0.95 -16.84 -11.09
CA ILE A 90 -1.21 -16.70 -9.65
C ILE A 90 -2.24 -17.72 -9.16
N PRO A 91 -3.44 -17.89 -9.79
CA PRO A 91 -4.39 -18.91 -9.35
C PRO A 91 -3.87 -20.35 -9.48
N ALA A 92 -3.12 -20.66 -10.54
CA ALA A 92 -2.53 -21.99 -10.71
C ALA A 92 -1.50 -22.32 -9.62
N TRP A 93 -0.61 -21.37 -9.31
CA TRP A 93 0.35 -21.50 -8.22
C TRP A 93 -0.36 -21.63 -6.87
N GLY A 94 -1.37 -20.80 -6.61
CA GLY A 94 -2.16 -20.87 -5.39
C GLY A 94 -2.77 -22.26 -5.19
N LYS A 95 -3.42 -22.79 -6.21
CA LYS A 95 -4.00 -24.14 -6.16
C LYS A 95 -2.95 -25.22 -5.94
N LEU A 96 -1.78 -25.11 -6.56
CA LEU A 96 -0.70 -26.10 -6.46
C LEU A 96 -0.08 -26.12 -5.04
N VAL A 97 0.12 -24.94 -4.43
CA VAL A 97 0.85 -24.80 -3.16
C VAL A 97 -0.05 -24.97 -1.94
N THR A 98 -1.27 -24.43 -2.00
CA THR A 98 -2.17 -24.38 -0.83
C THR A 98 -3.41 -25.27 -0.97
N GLY A 99 -3.66 -25.84 -2.16
CA GLY A 99 -4.89 -26.57 -2.46
C GLY A 99 -6.12 -25.65 -2.68
N ASP A 100 -6.03 -24.36 -2.32
CA ASP A 100 -7.09 -23.37 -2.49
C ASP A 100 -6.55 -22.13 -3.25
N ALA A 101 -7.25 -21.76 -4.32
CA ALA A 101 -6.90 -20.60 -5.14
C ALA A 101 -7.62 -19.32 -4.72
N SER A 102 -8.55 -19.35 -3.77
CA SER A 102 -9.46 -18.22 -3.46
C SER A 102 -8.73 -16.95 -3.07
N GLY A 103 -7.76 -17.02 -2.16
CA GLY A 103 -6.94 -15.90 -1.75
C GLY A 103 -6.09 -15.32 -2.88
N PHE A 104 -5.58 -16.16 -3.77
CA PHE A 104 -4.79 -15.75 -4.92
C PHE A 104 -5.65 -15.11 -6.03
N VAL A 105 -6.88 -15.59 -6.20
CA VAL A 105 -7.87 -14.96 -7.09
C VAL A 105 -8.26 -13.58 -6.54
N TYR A 106 -8.46 -13.46 -5.22
CA TYR A 106 -8.71 -12.16 -4.58
C TYR A 106 -7.54 -11.21 -4.80
N LEU A 107 -6.30 -11.66 -4.58
CA LEU A 107 -5.08 -10.88 -4.82
C LEU A 107 -5.04 -10.35 -6.26
N ALA A 108 -5.23 -11.22 -7.24
CA ALA A 108 -5.22 -10.82 -8.65
C ALA A 108 -6.35 -9.82 -8.99
N LYS A 109 -7.53 -9.97 -8.38
CA LYS A 109 -8.66 -9.03 -8.55
C LYS A 109 -8.36 -7.68 -7.91
N SER A 110 -7.85 -7.65 -6.67
CA SER A 110 -7.53 -6.40 -5.96
C SER A 110 -6.42 -5.61 -6.64
N ILE A 111 -5.37 -6.27 -7.15
CA ILE A 111 -4.32 -5.64 -7.95
C ILE A 111 -4.92 -5.02 -9.23
N LYS A 112 -5.76 -5.76 -9.93
CA LYS A 112 -6.35 -5.27 -11.19
C LYS A 112 -7.31 -4.10 -10.99
N ALA A 113 -7.96 -4.01 -9.82
CA ALA A 113 -8.86 -2.94 -9.45
C ALA A 113 -8.15 -1.71 -8.86
N PHE A 114 -6.85 -1.83 -8.56
CA PHE A 114 -6.05 -0.73 -8.05
C PHE A 114 -5.54 0.15 -9.20
N PRO A 115 -5.48 1.47 -9.04
CA PRO A 115 -4.97 2.38 -10.06
C PRO A 115 -3.51 2.12 -10.40
N ASP A 116 -3.07 2.57 -11.56
CA ASP A 116 -1.65 2.64 -11.90
C ASP A 116 -0.94 3.77 -11.13
N GLN A 117 0.35 3.95 -11.37
CA GLN A 117 1.17 4.92 -10.65
C GLN A 117 0.63 6.35 -10.74
N GLU A 118 0.23 6.78 -11.93
CA GLU A 118 -0.32 8.12 -12.15
C GLU A 118 -1.70 8.28 -11.52
N GLY A 119 -2.54 7.25 -11.63
CA GLY A 119 -3.86 7.22 -11.00
C GLY A 119 -3.77 7.31 -9.47
N PHE A 120 -2.83 6.57 -8.86
CA PHE A 120 -2.62 6.65 -7.42
C PHE A 120 -1.96 7.97 -7.00
N THR A 121 -1.02 8.50 -7.79
CA THR A 121 -0.47 9.85 -7.59
C THR A 121 -1.58 10.91 -7.57
N LYS A 122 -2.56 10.80 -8.49
CA LYS A 122 -3.70 11.71 -8.49
C LYS A 122 -4.53 11.58 -7.22
N MET A 123 -4.83 10.37 -6.75
CA MET A 123 -5.58 10.16 -5.51
C MET A 123 -4.88 10.78 -4.30
N LEU A 124 -3.55 10.66 -4.21
CA LEU A 124 -2.76 11.30 -3.16
C LEU A 124 -2.86 12.83 -3.22
N LYS A 125 -2.76 13.43 -4.41
CA LYS A 125 -2.94 14.87 -4.59
C LYS A 125 -4.35 15.34 -4.26
N ASP A 126 -5.37 14.58 -4.65
CA ASP A 126 -6.77 14.87 -4.34
C ASP A 126 -7.04 14.81 -2.82
N ALA A 127 -6.28 13.99 -2.08
CA ALA A 127 -6.33 13.93 -0.60
C ALA A 127 -5.60 15.09 0.10
N GLY A 128 -4.90 15.96 -0.64
CA GLY A 128 -4.26 17.18 -0.13
C GLY A 128 -2.72 17.19 -0.15
N PHE A 129 -2.07 16.08 -0.52
CA PHE A 129 -0.61 16.05 -0.59
C PHE A 129 -0.10 16.96 -1.70
N SER A 130 0.80 17.89 -1.37
CA SER A 130 1.32 18.93 -2.28
C SER A 130 2.30 18.37 -3.29
N ARG A 131 3.22 17.50 -2.83
CA ARG A 131 4.24 16.85 -3.65
C ARG A 131 4.12 15.35 -3.53
N VAL A 132 4.08 14.66 -4.68
CA VAL A 132 4.04 13.21 -4.76
C VAL A 132 5.07 12.75 -5.77
N GLU A 133 5.94 11.85 -5.34
CA GLU A 133 6.96 11.20 -6.16
C GLU A 133 6.74 9.69 -6.13
N TYR A 134 7.09 8.97 -7.21
CA TYR A 134 7.07 7.52 -7.16
C TYR A 134 8.26 6.89 -7.85
N THR A 135 8.61 5.71 -7.37
CA THR A 135 9.66 4.86 -7.93
C THR A 135 9.09 3.47 -8.24
N ASN A 136 9.27 3.03 -9.46
CA ASN A 136 8.86 1.69 -9.89
C ASN A 136 9.78 0.63 -9.31
N VAL A 137 9.19 -0.43 -8.77
CA VAL A 137 9.86 -1.64 -8.28
C VAL A 137 9.49 -2.80 -9.20
N THR A 138 10.44 -3.70 -9.47
CA THR A 138 10.21 -4.90 -10.30
C THR A 138 9.52 -4.55 -11.62
N PHE A 139 10.13 -3.67 -12.41
CA PHE A 139 9.62 -3.21 -13.71
C PHE A 139 8.21 -2.57 -13.66
N GLY A 140 7.79 -2.06 -12.50
CA GLY A 140 6.50 -1.42 -12.30
C GLY A 140 5.36 -2.36 -11.90
N VAL A 141 5.67 -3.61 -11.53
CA VAL A 141 4.72 -4.54 -10.87
C VAL A 141 4.30 -4.02 -9.51
N ALA A 142 5.19 -3.30 -8.85
CA ALA A 142 4.92 -2.51 -7.65
C ALA A 142 5.53 -1.12 -7.80
N ALA A 143 5.08 -0.18 -6.99
CA ALA A 143 5.65 1.16 -6.90
C ALA A 143 5.67 1.63 -5.45
N VAL A 144 6.70 2.39 -5.11
CA VAL A 144 6.78 3.17 -3.87
C VAL A 144 6.37 4.59 -4.20
N HIS A 145 5.33 5.09 -3.56
CA HIS A 145 4.94 6.50 -3.61
C HIS A 145 5.35 7.18 -2.31
N ILE A 146 5.92 8.37 -2.42
CA ILE A 146 6.21 9.26 -1.29
C ILE A 146 5.43 10.54 -1.52
N ALA A 147 4.53 10.85 -0.59
CA ALA A 147 3.65 12.01 -0.65
C ALA A 147 3.91 12.91 0.55
N TYR A 148 4.10 14.21 0.33
CA TYR A 148 4.48 15.19 1.35
C TYR A 148 3.30 16.11 1.67
N LYS A 149 3.09 16.34 2.96
CA LYS A 149 2.20 17.38 3.49
C LYS A 149 3.03 18.64 3.75
N GLU A 150 2.78 19.70 2.98
CA GLU A 150 3.37 21.04 3.19
C GLU A 150 2.45 21.94 4.00
#